data_02162883086c68a61ba169e70bf45754
#
_entry.id   02162883086c68a61ba169e70bf45754
#
_cell.length_a   1.000
_cell.length_b   1.000
_cell.length_c   1.000
_cell.angle_alpha   90.00
_cell.angle_beta   90.00
_cell.angle_gamma   90.00
#
_symmetry.space_group_name_H-M   'P 1'
#
loop_
_entity.id
_entity.type
_entity.pdbx_description
1 polymer ?
#
loop_
_entity_poly.entity_id
_entity_poly.type
_entity_poly.pdbx_seq_one_letter_code
_entity_poly.pdbx_strand_id
1 'polypeptide(L)'
;MAEIINIEDVELAKLCARGDEKARHELYTRYAAYLFALCIRYVGDRELARDLMHDGMIKIFDTIGKYKPTGSLKSWCARVTVNMVIDHLRKSKRMDLQPIEPMQEKIPEPANEEVAKVPKQELMRMVGELPETKRVIFNLFCVEGYSHKDIAEMLNIKEKTSSSLLFKARAQLENVRDYIRRNGL
;
A
#
# COMPACT_ATOMS: atom_id res chain seq x y z
N MET A 1 -6.94 4.54 -19.42
CA MET A 1 -6.93 6.03 -19.51
C MET A 1 -5.49 6.48 -19.32
N ALA A 2 -4.90 7.15 -20.32
CA ALA A 2 -3.55 7.69 -20.19
C ALA A 2 -3.55 8.75 -19.06
N GLU A 3 -2.76 8.54 -18.00
CA GLU A 3 -2.51 9.59 -17.01
C GLU A 3 -1.91 10.78 -17.72
N ILE A 4 -2.54 11.94 -17.58
CA ILE A 4 -1.99 13.20 -18.10
C ILE A 4 -0.68 13.43 -17.35
N ILE A 5 0.44 13.37 -18.07
CA ILE A 5 1.76 13.68 -17.52
C ILE A 5 1.77 15.17 -17.18
N ASN A 6 1.84 15.47 -15.90
CA ASN A 6 1.94 16.84 -15.46
C ASN A 6 3.37 17.36 -15.75
N ILE A 7 3.49 18.33 -16.64
CA ILE A 7 4.78 18.93 -17.04
C ILE A 7 5.50 19.52 -15.82
N GLU A 8 4.74 20.08 -14.86
CA GLU A 8 5.29 20.59 -13.60
C GLU A 8 5.94 19.46 -12.76
N ASP A 9 5.38 18.26 -12.75
CA ASP A 9 5.95 17.10 -12.03
C ASP A 9 7.30 16.67 -12.61
N VAL A 10 7.44 16.70 -13.93
CA VAL A 10 8.71 16.36 -14.60
C VAL A 10 9.81 17.37 -14.27
N GLU A 11 9.49 18.65 -14.29
CA GLU A 11 10.46 19.70 -13.97
C GLU A 11 10.81 19.67 -12.48
N LEU A 12 9.82 19.50 -11.60
CA LEU A 12 10.04 19.33 -10.16
C LEU A 12 10.98 18.15 -9.88
N ALA A 13 10.77 17.00 -10.52
CA ALA A 13 11.63 15.85 -10.36
C ALA A 13 13.08 16.11 -10.81
N LYS A 14 13.27 16.82 -11.94
CA LYS A 14 14.60 17.19 -12.44
C LYS A 14 15.35 18.13 -11.49
N LEU A 15 14.66 19.13 -10.95
CA LEU A 15 15.24 20.07 -9.99
C LEU A 15 15.61 19.36 -8.68
N CYS A 16 14.74 18.50 -8.17
CA CYS A 16 15.03 17.67 -7.00
C CYS A 16 16.27 16.77 -7.21
N ALA A 17 16.40 16.17 -8.40
CA ALA A 17 17.55 15.33 -8.76
C ALA A 17 18.87 16.10 -8.79
N ARG A 18 18.83 17.40 -9.11
CA ARG A 18 19.99 18.31 -9.07
C ARG A 18 20.32 18.84 -7.67
N GLY A 19 19.50 18.50 -6.67
CA GLY A 19 19.70 18.95 -5.30
C GLY A 19 19.10 20.32 -4.98
N ASP A 20 18.22 20.86 -5.82
CA ASP A 20 17.57 22.14 -5.55
C ASP A 20 16.70 22.06 -4.29
N GLU A 21 17.03 22.84 -3.27
CA GLU A 21 16.39 22.81 -1.96
C GLU A 21 14.93 23.27 -2.02
N LYS A 22 14.61 24.26 -2.87
CA LYS A 22 13.23 24.75 -3.02
C LYS A 22 12.35 23.71 -3.67
N ALA A 23 12.86 23.01 -4.68
CA ALA A 23 12.16 21.93 -5.33
C ALA A 23 11.94 20.73 -4.37
N ARG A 24 12.94 20.39 -3.55
CA ARG A 24 12.81 19.36 -2.51
C ARG A 24 11.77 19.74 -1.46
N HIS A 25 11.77 21.00 -1.02
CA HIS A 25 10.75 21.51 -0.10
C HIS A 25 9.34 21.43 -0.71
N GLU A 26 9.18 21.84 -1.97
CA GLU A 26 7.92 21.76 -2.70
C GLU A 26 7.42 20.31 -2.81
N LEU A 27 8.29 19.37 -3.17
CA LEU A 27 7.94 17.95 -3.27
C LEU A 27 7.52 17.40 -1.91
N TYR A 28 8.24 17.72 -0.84
CA TYR A 28 7.89 17.34 0.53
C TYR A 28 6.52 17.88 0.91
N THR A 29 6.28 19.17 0.74
CA THR A 29 5.01 19.83 1.09
C THR A 29 3.84 19.22 0.32
N ARG A 30 4.05 18.89 -0.96
CA ARG A 30 3.03 18.33 -1.86
C ARG A 30 2.65 16.89 -1.48
N TYR A 31 3.60 16.07 -1.05
CA TYR A 31 3.37 14.63 -0.94
C TYR A 31 3.49 14.05 0.48
N ALA A 32 4.06 14.76 1.47
CA ALA A 32 4.28 14.22 2.81
C ALA A 32 3.00 13.71 3.48
N ALA A 33 1.91 14.48 3.45
CA ALA A 33 0.64 14.09 4.05
C ALA A 33 0.05 12.82 3.37
N TYR A 34 0.17 12.73 2.04
CA TYR A 34 -0.29 11.57 1.29
C TYR A 34 0.55 10.32 1.62
N LEU A 35 1.88 10.44 1.65
CA LEU A 35 2.78 9.33 1.94
C LEU A 35 2.67 8.89 3.41
N PHE A 36 2.42 9.83 4.33
CA PHE A 36 2.12 9.49 5.72
C PHE A 36 0.84 8.66 5.85
N ALA A 37 -0.25 9.09 5.19
CA ALA A 37 -1.50 8.33 5.16
C ALA A 37 -1.32 6.94 4.52
N LEU A 38 -0.46 6.84 3.49
CA LEU A 38 -0.08 5.58 2.88
C LEU A 38 0.64 4.69 3.90
N CYS A 39 1.66 5.18 4.60
CA CYS A 39 2.38 4.41 5.62
C CYS A 39 1.43 3.90 6.72
N ILE A 40 0.51 4.75 7.23
CA ILE A 40 -0.49 4.34 8.23
C ILE A 40 -1.31 3.15 7.76
N ARG A 41 -1.73 3.11 6.49
CA ARG A 41 -2.50 1.99 5.95
C ARG A 41 -1.77 0.66 6.05
N TYR A 42 -0.45 0.68 5.96
CA TYR A 42 0.37 -0.53 6.03
C TYR A 42 0.70 -0.95 7.46
N VAL A 43 1.13 -0.01 8.31
CA VAL A 43 1.66 -0.36 9.64
C VAL A 43 0.63 -0.19 10.76
N GLY A 44 -0.39 0.66 10.61
CA GLY A 44 -1.43 0.90 11.62
C GLY A 44 -0.94 1.72 12.82
N ASP A 45 0.35 1.91 12.98
CA ASP A 45 0.98 2.68 14.06
C ASP A 45 1.39 4.06 13.54
N ARG A 46 1.00 5.11 14.28
CA ARG A 46 1.18 6.50 13.83
C ARG A 46 2.63 6.98 13.94
N GLU A 47 3.36 6.54 14.96
CA GLU A 47 4.76 6.93 15.16
C GLU A 47 5.64 6.23 14.12
N LEU A 48 5.51 4.92 14.01
CA LEU A 48 6.19 4.16 12.97
C LEU A 48 5.87 4.66 11.56
N ALA A 49 4.61 5.01 11.29
CA ALA A 49 4.23 5.55 9.98
C ALA A 49 4.91 6.89 9.67
N ARG A 50 5.15 7.73 10.70
CA ARG A 50 5.87 8.99 10.54
C ARG A 50 7.34 8.74 10.19
N ASP A 51 7.98 7.82 10.91
CA ASP A 51 9.38 7.47 10.65
C ASP A 51 9.55 6.89 9.25
N LEU A 52 8.68 5.95 8.87
CA LEU A 52 8.67 5.36 7.53
C LEU A 52 8.36 6.38 6.42
N MET A 53 7.54 7.38 6.68
CA MET A 53 7.30 8.46 5.73
C MET A 53 8.56 9.30 5.52
N HIS A 54 9.29 9.63 6.60
CA HIS A 54 10.55 10.35 6.49
C HIS A 54 11.62 9.53 5.75
N ASP A 55 11.78 8.26 6.09
CA ASP A 55 12.69 7.35 5.37
C ASP A 55 12.30 7.22 3.90
N GLY A 56 11.00 7.15 3.61
CA GLY A 56 10.45 7.16 2.26
C GLY A 56 10.81 8.42 1.48
N MET A 57 10.72 9.59 2.12
CA MET A 57 11.13 10.86 1.52
C MET A 57 12.62 10.91 1.22
N ILE A 58 13.47 10.46 2.14
CA ILE A 58 14.92 10.35 1.91
C ILE A 58 15.16 9.45 0.69
N LYS A 59 14.53 8.28 0.67
CA LYS A 59 14.68 7.34 -0.46
C LYS A 59 14.20 7.92 -1.79
N ILE A 60 13.12 8.71 -1.77
CA ILE A 60 12.63 9.42 -2.96
C ILE A 60 13.69 10.40 -3.44
N PHE A 61 14.25 11.24 -2.57
CA PHE A 61 15.29 12.20 -2.96
C PHE A 61 16.54 11.53 -3.53
N ASP A 62 16.96 10.40 -2.96
CA ASP A 62 18.10 9.62 -3.43
C ASP A 62 17.87 8.97 -4.81
N THR A 63 16.62 8.69 -5.14
CA THR A 63 16.28 7.90 -6.34
C THR A 63 15.50 8.67 -7.39
N ILE A 64 15.12 9.92 -7.14
CA ILE A 64 14.24 10.71 -8.01
C ILE A 64 14.81 10.92 -9.43
N GLY A 65 16.13 10.89 -9.56
CA GLY A 65 16.80 10.91 -10.86
C GLY A 65 16.46 9.71 -11.77
N LYS A 66 15.90 8.63 -11.20
CA LYS A 66 15.42 7.44 -11.93
C LYS A 66 13.96 7.56 -12.36
N TYR A 67 13.27 8.61 -11.95
CA TYR A 67 11.88 8.82 -12.36
C TYR A 67 11.79 8.99 -13.88
N LYS A 68 10.94 8.16 -14.50
CA LYS A 68 10.59 8.27 -15.92
C LYS A 68 9.14 8.73 -16.01
N PRO A 69 8.82 9.74 -16.83
CA PRO A 69 7.48 10.31 -16.92
C PRO A 69 6.50 9.41 -17.70
N THR A 70 6.45 8.13 -17.32
CA THR A 70 5.49 7.15 -17.86
C THR A 70 4.21 7.07 -17.00
N GLY A 71 4.15 7.81 -15.92
CA GLY A 71 3.04 7.95 -14.99
C GLY A 71 3.26 9.17 -14.08
N SER A 72 2.31 9.45 -13.17
CA SER A 72 2.42 10.62 -12.28
C SER A 72 3.59 10.49 -11.29
N LEU A 73 4.20 11.60 -10.93
CA LEU A 73 5.24 11.66 -9.91
C LEU A 73 4.70 11.16 -8.56
N LYS A 74 3.43 11.46 -8.26
CA LYS A 74 2.73 10.96 -7.07
C LYS A 74 2.73 9.44 -7.00
N SER A 75 2.36 8.76 -8.10
CA SER A 75 2.31 7.29 -8.16
C SER A 75 3.72 6.69 -8.04
N TRP A 76 4.72 7.34 -8.62
CA TRP A 76 6.10 6.91 -8.49
C TRP A 76 6.60 7.02 -7.05
N CYS A 77 6.35 8.16 -6.37
CA CYS A 77 6.68 8.35 -4.95
C CYS A 77 5.97 7.32 -4.07
N ALA A 78 4.69 7.05 -4.32
CA ALA A 78 3.94 6.01 -3.60
C ALA A 78 4.61 4.64 -3.75
N ARG A 79 4.99 4.25 -4.96
CA ARG A 79 5.67 2.96 -5.22
C ARG A 79 7.01 2.85 -4.49
N VAL A 80 7.82 3.90 -4.49
CA VAL A 80 9.09 3.94 -3.74
C VAL A 80 8.82 3.73 -2.24
N THR A 81 7.83 4.43 -1.69
CA THR A 81 7.47 4.35 -0.28
C THR A 81 6.90 2.97 0.07
N VAL A 82 5.99 2.41 -0.74
CA VAL A 82 5.44 1.06 -0.52
C VAL A 82 6.54 0.02 -0.46
N ASN A 83 7.45 0.02 -1.44
CA ASN A 83 8.57 -0.93 -1.47
C ASN A 83 9.42 -0.82 -0.20
N MET A 84 9.72 0.39 0.24
CA MET A 84 10.49 0.61 1.47
C MET A 84 9.75 0.14 2.72
N VAL A 85 8.44 0.40 2.83
CA VAL A 85 7.60 -0.09 3.93
C VAL A 85 7.58 -1.62 3.95
N ILE A 86 7.41 -2.27 2.80
CA ILE A 86 7.44 -3.75 2.69
C ILE A 86 8.79 -4.30 3.14
N ASP A 87 9.89 -3.69 2.70
CA ASP A 87 11.24 -4.11 3.13
C ASP A 87 11.44 -3.97 4.63
N HIS A 88 10.92 -2.88 5.24
CA HIS A 88 10.94 -2.68 6.69
C HIS A 88 10.16 -3.79 7.42
N LEU A 89 8.93 -4.07 6.99
CA LEU A 89 8.07 -5.09 7.60
C LEU A 89 8.67 -6.49 7.50
N ARG A 90 9.32 -6.82 6.38
CA ARG A 90 10.04 -8.07 6.21
C ARG A 90 11.23 -8.22 7.16
N LYS A 91 12.03 -7.16 7.30
CA LYS A 91 13.22 -7.15 8.19
C LYS A 91 12.84 -7.21 9.66
N SER A 92 11.78 -6.54 10.07
CA SER A 92 11.31 -6.49 11.46
C SER A 92 10.64 -7.79 11.92
N LYS A 93 10.51 -8.82 11.07
CA LYS A 93 9.76 -10.06 11.33
C LYS A 93 8.31 -9.84 11.81
N ARG A 94 7.76 -8.67 11.57
CA ARG A 94 6.36 -8.37 11.94
C ARG A 94 5.38 -9.12 11.03
N MET A 95 5.80 -9.51 9.84
CA MET A 95 4.98 -10.31 8.95
C MET A 95 5.22 -11.79 9.26
N ASP A 96 4.22 -12.43 9.86
CA ASP A 96 4.18 -13.89 9.94
C ASP A 96 3.81 -14.46 8.55
N LEU A 97 4.86 -14.77 7.80
CA LEU A 97 4.78 -15.33 6.44
C LEU A 97 4.92 -16.85 6.46
N GLN A 98 4.59 -17.50 7.58
CA GLN A 98 4.65 -18.97 7.65
C GLN A 98 3.87 -19.59 6.49
N PRO A 99 4.36 -20.72 5.94
CA PRO A 99 3.64 -21.42 4.89
C PRO A 99 2.26 -21.82 5.42
N ILE A 100 1.24 -21.14 4.95
CA ILE A 100 -0.13 -21.55 5.22
C ILE A 100 -0.35 -22.79 4.38
N GLU A 101 -0.73 -23.92 5.03
CA GLU A 101 -1.13 -25.12 4.32
C GLU A 101 -2.13 -24.75 3.22
N PRO A 102 -1.93 -25.24 1.99
CA PRO A 102 -2.82 -24.90 0.89
C PRO A 102 -4.24 -25.39 1.25
N MET A 103 -5.18 -24.46 1.38
CA MET A 103 -6.58 -24.84 1.40
C MET A 103 -6.88 -25.56 0.08
N GLN A 104 -7.30 -26.83 0.17
CA GLN A 104 -7.56 -27.68 -1.01
C GLN A 104 -8.87 -27.32 -1.73
N GLU A 105 -9.67 -26.42 -1.19
CA GLU A 105 -10.93 -26.02 -1.81
C GLU A 105 -10.75 -24.87 -2.80
N LYS A 106 -11.33 -25.02 -3.98
CA LYS A 106 -11.61 -23.90 -4.90
C LYS A 106 -12.65 -23.01 -4.23
N ILE A 107 -12.18 -22.02 -3.50
CA ILE A 107 -13.07 -21.06 -2.87
C ILE A 107 -13.49 -20.07 -3.95
N PRO A 108 -14.82 -19.87 -4.16
CA PRO A 108 -15.31 -18.87 -5.10
C PRO A 108 -14.72 -17.50 -4.73
N GLU A 109 -14.21 -16.76 -5.70
CA GLU A 109 -13.83 -15.36 -5.47
C GLU A 109 -15.09 -14.60 -5.02
N PRO A 110 -15.11 -14.02 -3.81
CA PRO A 110 -16.23 -13.17 -3.42
C PRO A 110 -16.32 -12.03 -4.42
N ALA A 111 -17.51 -11.80 -4.95
CA ALA A 111 -17.75 -10.76 -5.94
C ALA A 111 -17.32 -9.40 -5.38
N ASN A 112 -16.49 -8.66 -6.11
CA ASN A 112 -16.03 -7.31 -5.75
C ASN A 112 -17.19 -6.31 -5.51
N GLU A 113 -18.40 -6.65 -5.91
CA GLU A 113 -19.60 -5.79 -5.84
C GLU A 113 -20.08 -5.50 -4.42
N GLU A 114 -19.84 -6.39 -3.46
CA GLU A 114 -20.33 -6.19 -2.08
C GLU A 114 -19.44 -5.27 -1.25
N VAL A 115 -18.13 -5.29 -1.50
CA VAL A 115 -17.17 -4.38 -0.83
C VAL A 115 -17.37 -2.93 -1.30
N ALA A 116 -17.89 -2.73 -2.51
CA ALA A 116 -18.14 -1.39 -3.08
C ALA A 116 -19.27 -0.60 -2.38
N LYS A 117 -20.05 -1.23 -1.49
CA LYS A 117 -21.18 -0.60 -0.78
C LYS A 117 -20.80 -0.01 0.58
N VAL A 118 -19.57 -0.25 1.07
CA VAL A 118 -19.09 0.28 2.35
C VAL A 118 -18.45 1.65 2.14
N PRO A 119 -18.78 2.68 2.95
CA PRO A 119 -18.09 3.97 2.90
C PRO A 119 -16.57 3.79 3.02
N LYS A 120 -15.81 4.50 2.18
CA LYS A 120 -14.35 4.35 2.10
C LYS A 120 -13.65 4.50 3.46
N GLN A 121 -14.12 5.40 4.30
CA GLN A 121 -13.55 5.63 5.63
C GLN A 121 -13.76 4.44 6.56
N GLU A 122 -14.93 3.84 6.52
CA GLU A 122 -15.28 2.66 7.31
C GLU A 122 -14.46 1.44 6.84
N LEU A 123 -14.37 1.22 5.52
CA LEU A 123 -13.52 0.18 4.95
C LEU A 123 -12.06 0.34 5.40
N MET A 124 -11.52 1.57 5.38
CA MET A 124 -10.14 1.81 5.81
C MET A 124 -9.94 1.54 7.30
N ARG A 125 -10.93 1.83 8.16
CA ARG A 125 -10.91 1.47 9.58
C ARG A 125 -10.86 -0.05 9.76
N MET A 126 -11.76 -0.78 9.09
CA MET A 126 -11.82 -2.24 9.14
C MET A 126 -10.52 -2.89 8.65
N VAL A 127 -9.94 -2.36 7.56
CA VAL A 127 -8.64 -2.81 7.05
C VAL A 127 -7.53 -2.59 8.08
N GLY A 128 -7.59 -1.50 8.84
CA GLY A 128 -6.64 -1.21 9.93
C GLY A 128 -6.68 -2.26 11.05
N GLU A 129 -7.81 -2.91 11.28
CA GLU A 129 -8.00 -3.96 12.30
C GLU A 129 -7.52 -5.35 11.83
N LEU A 130 -7.21 -5.52 10.54
CA LEU A 130 -6.66 -6.78 10.04
C LEU A 130 -5.26 -7.07 10.63
N PRO A 131 -4.93 -8.34 10.88
CA PRO A 131 -3.56 -8.74 11.13
C PRO A 131 -2.63 -8.22 10.02
N GLU A 132 -1.42 -7.80 10.40
CA GLU A 132 -0.50 -7.06 9.55
C GLU A 132 -0.29 -7.71 8.16
N THR A 133 -0.03 -9.00 8.12
CA THR A 133 0.16 -9.73 6.86
C THR A 133 -1.04 -9.65 5.93
N LYS A 134 -2.26 -9.82 6.47
CA LYS A 134 -3.50 -9.74 5.70
C LYS A 134 -3.76 -8.31 5.22
N ARG A 135 -3.50 -7.32 6.08
CA ARG A 135 -3.62 -5.90 5.78
C ARG A 135 -2.68 -5.48 4.64
N VAL A 136 -1.44 -5.92 4.68
CA VAL A 136 -0.45 -5.67 3.62
C VAL A 136 -0.91 -6.23 2.28
N ILE A 137 -1.31 -7.51 2.24
CA ILE A 137 -1.75 -8.15 1.00
C ILE A 137 -3.03 -7.49 0.45
N PHE A 138 -3.98 -7.16 1.33
CA PHE A 138 -5.19 -6.45 0.94
C PHE A 138 -4.86 -5.08 0.30
N ASN A 139 -3.99 -4.30 0.93
CA ASN A 139 -3.58 -3.00 0.38
C ASN A 139 -2.86 -3.15 -0.96
N LEU A 140 -1.91 -4.06 -1.07
CA LEU A 140 -1.18 -4.28 -2.32
C LEU A 140 -2.11 -4.68 -3.47
N PHE A 141 -3.04 -5.61 -3.24
CA PHE A 141 -3.92 -6.10 -4.28
C PHE A 141 -5.10 -5.17 -4.57
N CYS A 142 -5.87 -4.79 -3.51
CA CYS A 142 -7.14 -4.08 -3.69
C CYS A 142 -6.96 -2.55 -3.84
N VAL A 143 -5.89 -1.97 -3.27
CA VAL A 143 -5.70 -0.52 -3.28
C VAL A 143 -4.64 -0.10 -4.29
N GLU A 144 -3.49 -0.78 -4.32
CA GLU A 144 -2.38 -0.43 -5.21
C GLU A 144 -2.45 -1.17 -6.56
N GLY A 145 -3.26 -2.23 -6.68
CA GLY A 145 -3.50 -2.94 -7.95
C GLY A 145 -2.39 -3.91 -8.38
N TYR A 146 -1.53 -4.36 -7.45
CA TYR A 146 -0.51 -5.37 -7.76
C TYR A 146 -1.15 -6.74 -8.00
N SER A 147 -0.61 -7.50 -8.96
CA SER A 147 -1.00 -8.89 -9.18
C SER A 147 -0.51 -9.80 -8.04
N HIS A 148 -1.12 -10.97 -7.87
CA HIS A 148 -0.62 -11.96 -6.90
C HIS A 148 0.83 -12.40 -7.19
N LYS A 149 1.23 -12.39 -8.45
CA LYS A 149 2.61 -12.67 -8.87
C LYS A 149 3.55 -11.58 -8.35
N ASP A 150 3.24 -10.30 -8.57
CA ASP A 150 4.05 -9.19 -8.08
C ASP A 150 4.15 -9.19 -6.55
N ILE A 151 3.02 -9.44 -5.88
CA ILE A 151 2.96 -9.54 -4.41
C ILE A 151 3.83 -10.70 -3.91
N ALA A 152 3.78 -11.84 -4.60
CA ALA A 152 4.59 -13.00 -4.26
C ALA A 152 6.10 -12.68 -4.34
N GLU A 153 6.51 -11.98 -5.39
CA GLU A 153 7.90 -11.52 -5.55
C GLU A 153 8.28 -10.50 -4.46
N MET A 154 7.43 -9.48 -4.22
CA MET A 154 7.68 -8.44 -3.21
C MET A 154 7.80 -9.00 -1.79
N LEU A 155 6.96 -9.98 -1.43
CA LEU A 155 6.90 -10.54 -0.09
C LEU A 155 7.74 -11.83 0.08
N ASN A 156 8.35 -12.33 -0.99
CA ASN A 156 9.07 -13.61 -1.04
C ASN A 156 8.21 -14.79 -0.54
N ILE A 157 7.00 -14.89 -1.06
CA ILE A 157 6.03 -15.97 -0.79
C ILE A 157 5.60 -16.63 -2.10
N LYS A 158 4.82 -17.71 -2.01
CA LYS A 158 4.19 -18.31 -3.19
C LYS A 158 2.96 -17.49 -3.61
N GLU A 159 2.68 -17.40 -4.91
CA GLU A 159 1.50 -16.73 -5.45
C GLU A 159 0.20 -17.27 -4.82
N LYS A 160 0.10 -18.59 -4.66
CA LYS A 160 -1.01 -19.25 -3.97
C LYS A 160 -1.17 -18.81 -2.51
N THR A 161 -0.07 -18.49 -1.82
CA THR A 161 -0.10 -17.96 -0.45
C THR A 161 -0.70 -16.54 -0.45
N SER A 162 -0.30 -15.70 -1.41
CA SER A 162 -0.87 -14.35 -1.58
C SER A 162 -2.39 -14.42 -1.81
N SER A 163 -2.85 -15.28 -2.72
CA SER A 163 -4.28 -15.47 -3.00
C SER A 163 -5.05 -15.96 -1.77
N SER A 164 -4.54 -16.98 -1.06
CA SER A 164 -5.16 -17.51 0.16
C SER A 164 -5.25 -16.46 1.28
N LEU A 165 -4.22 -15.64 1.47
CA LEU A 165 -4.21 -14.58 2.48
C LEU A 165 -5.20 -13.47 2.15
N LEU A 166 -5.31 -13.09 0.87
CA LEU A 166 -6.31 -12.11 0.42
C LEU A 166 -7.72 -12.62 0.69
N PHE A 167 -8.00 -13.89 0.35
CA PHE A 167 -9.28 -14.51 0.65
C PHE A 167 -9.61 -14.44 2.14
N LYS A 168 -8.67 -14.84 3.01
CA LYS A 168 -8.86 -14.77 4.47
C LYS A 168 -9.06 -13.33 4.97
N ALA A 169 -8.40 -12.35 4.35
CA ALA A 169 -8.59 -10.94 4.66
C ALA A 169 -10.00 -10.48 4.31
N ARG A 170 -10.51 -10.81 3.13
CA ARG A 170 -11.87 -10.48 2.68
C ARG A 170 -12.93 -11.10 3.59
N ALA A 171 -12.83 -12.40 3.87
CA ALA A 171 -13.75 -13.10 4.77
C ALA A 171 -13.80 -12.46 6.18
N GLN A 172 -12.65 -12.01 6.69
CA GLN A 172 -12.60 -11.32 7.98
C GLN A 172 -13.30 -9.94 7.91
N LEU A 173 -13.12 -9.19 6.83
CA LEU A 173 -13.80 -7.90 6.63
C LEU A 173 -15.33 -8.07 6.48
N GLU A 174 -15.79 -9.11 5.80
CA GLU A 174 -17.22 -9.43 5.71
C GLU A 174 -17.82 -9.74 7.09
N ASN A 175 -17.15 -10.55 7.90
CA ASN A 175 -17.60 -10.84 9.27
C ASN A 175 -17.70 -9.59 10.14
N VAL A 176 -16.71 -8.68 10.06
CA VAL A 176 -16.73 -7.40 10.80
C VAL A 176 -17.89 -6.52 10.33
N ARG A 177 -18.08 -6.39 9.01
CA ARG A 177 -19.20 -5.64 8.42
C ARG A 177 -20.55 -6.17 8.92
N ASP A 178 -20.74 -7.50 8.87
CA ASP A 178 -21.99 -8.12 9.29
C ASP A 178 -22.23 -7.96 10.79
N TYR A 179 -21.18 -7.97 11.60
CA TYR A 179 -21.25 -7.66 13.03
C TYR A 179 -21.70 -6.21 13.29
N ILE A 180 -21.09 -5.23 12.62
CA ILE A 180 -21.44 -3.81 12.73
C ILE A 180 -22.92 -3.61 12.31
N ARG A 181 -23.32 -4.19 11.18
CA ARG A 181 -24.70 -4.09 10.67
C ARG A 181 -25.75 -4.67 11.62
N ARG A 182 -25.44 -5.78 12.30
CA ARG A 182 -26.36 -6.44 13.25
C ARG A 182 -26.50 -5.70 14.57
N ASN A 183 -25.46 -4.98 15.00
CA ASN A 183 -25.43 -4.31 16.29
C ASN A 183 -25.70 -2.80 16.20
N GLY A 184 -25.98 -2.26 15.01
CA GLY A 184 -26.36 -0.84 14.82
C GLY A 184 -25.27 0.16 15.17
N LEU A 185 -23.98 -0.25 15.07
CA LEU A 185 -22.80 0.59 15.31
C LEU A 185 -22.41 1.35 14.05
#